data_548864203265b10f698697fd7a5c9674
#
_entry.id   548864203265b10f698697fd7a5c9674
#
_cell.length_a   1.000
_cell.length_b   1.000
_cell.length_c   1.000
_cell.angle_alpha   90.00
_cell.angle_beta   90.00
_cell.angle_gamma   90.00
#
_symmetry.space_group_name_H-M   'P 1'
#
loop_
_entity.id
_entity.type
_entity.pdbx_description
1 polymer ?
#
loop_
_entity_poly.entity_id
_entity_poly.type
_entity_poly.pdbx_seq_one_letter_code
_entity_poly.pdbx_strand_id
1 'polypeptide(L)'
;GAFAGVPLFLMWIYVTWIIVLLGAVLTHSLSAYQTTEQAKTPRLIKALNVLYLLWLAQKEGRGVSELEIIDARTTPVRGVDSDSWRSIRDTLIDAQWLKRLDRGNYLLSRDLHHVSLASLADLIRSESDFGPTADALPWQEAAINLLSADRTQRATRLDVSLATLFSGDDSN
;
A
#
# COMPACT_ATOMS: atom_id res chain seq x y z
N GLY A 1 -16.25 -59.00 -15.12
CA GLY A 1 -15.13 -58.04 -15.20
C GLY A 1 -15.40 -56.74 -15.93
N ALA A 2 -16.17 -56.77 -17.04
CA ALA A 2 -16.37 -55.54 -17.86
C ALA A 2 -17.31 -54.49 -17.23
N PHE A 3 -18.27 -54.88 -16.41
CA PHE A 3 -19.20 -54.00 -15.74
C PHE A 3 -18.59 -53.14 -14.60
N ALA A 4 -17.49 -53.57 -14.01
CA ALA A 4 -16.82 -52.85 -12.94
C ALA A 4 -15.94 -51.72 -13.47
N GLY A 5 -15.51 -51.74 -14.70
CA GLY A 5 -14.63 -50.75 -15.31
C GLY A 5 -15.30 -49.38 -15.51
N VAL A 6 -16.56 -49.37 -15.86
CA VAL A 6 -17.33 -48.12 -16.12
C VAL A 6 -17.50 -47.30 -14.84
N PRO A 7 -17.98 -47.86 -13.70
CA PRO A 7 -18.06 -47.10 -12.44
C PRO A 7 -16.71 -46.61 -11.95
N LEU A 8 -15.65 -47.42 -12.09
CA LEU A 8 -14.29 -47.03 -11.67
C LEU A 8 -13.77 -45.84 -12.50
N PHE A 9 -14.00 -45.84 -13.80
CA PHE A 9 -13.65 -44.75 -14.70
C PHE A 9 -14.41 -43.47 -14.39
N LEU A 10 -15.71 -43.57 -14.13
CA LEU A 10 -16.52 -42.42 -13.71
C LEU A 10 -16.07 -41.86 -12.37
N MET A 11 -15.71 -42.72 -11.41
CA MET A 11 -15.15 -42.29 -10.11
C MET A 11 -13.83 -41.56 -10.29
N TRP A 12 -12.96 -42.03 -11.19
CA TRP A 12 -11.70 -41.39 -11.50
C TRP A 12 -11.88 -39.98 -12.08
N ILE A 13 -12.81 -39.83 -13.06
CA ILE A 13 -13.14 -38.52 -13.60
C ILE A 13 -13.67 -37.59 -12.51
N TYR A 14 -14.57 -38.09 -11.66
CA TYR A 14 -15.14 -37.31 -10.57
C TYR A 14 -14.04 -36.79 -9.57
N VAL A 15 -13.13 -37.66 -9.18
CA VAL A 15 -12.01 -37.28 -8.32
C VAL A 15 -11.12 -36.22 -8.98
N THR A 16 -10.83 -36.37 -10.27
CA THR A 16 -10.04 -35.40 -11.03
C THR A 16 -10.70 -34.01 -11.02
N TRP A 17 -12.02 -33.97 -11.23
CA TRP A 17 -12.76 -32.71 -11.16
C TRP A 17 -12.74 -32.07 -9.77
N ILE A 18 -12.87 -32.85 -8.72
CA ILE A 18 -12.75 -32.35 -7.33
C ILE A 18 -11.37 -31.72 -7.10
N ILE A 19 -10.30 -32.36 -7.54
CA ILE A 19 -8.93 -31.84 -7.37
C ILE A 19 -8.77 -30.50 -8.11
N VAL A 20 -9.27 -30.40 -9.34
CA VAL A 20 -9.22 -29.15 -10.13
C VAL A 20 -10.01 -28.04 -9.45
N LEU A 21 -11.24 -28.32 -9.02
CA LEU A 21 -12.08 -27.34 -8.32
C LEU A 21 -11.45 -26.91 -6.98
N LEU A 22 -10.92 -27.86 -6.22
CA LEU A 22 -10.26 -27.54 -4.97
C LEU A 22 -9.01 -26.66 -5.19
N GLY A 23 -8.22 -26.96 -6.21
CA GLY A 23 -7.08 -26.14 -6.61
C GLY A 23 -7.49 -24.72 -6.98
N ALA A 24 -8.55 -24.56 -7.75
CA ALA A 24 -9.10 -23.26 -8.13
C ALA A 24 -9.59 -22.47 -6.91
N VAL A 25 -10.32 -23.10 -5.99
CA VAL A 25 -10.81 -22.49 -4.75
C VAL A 25 -9.67 -22.08 -3.85
N LEU A 26 -8.65 -22.92 -3.67
CA LEU A 26 -7.47 -22.60 -2.85
C LEU A 26 -6.71 -21.41 -3.45
N THR A 27 -6.48 -21.38 -4.74
CA THR A 27 -5.81 -20.27 -5.41
C THR A 27 -6.57 -18.96 -5.21
N HIS A 28 -7.89 -18.99 -5.40
CA HIS A 28 -8.73 -17.82 -5.18
C HIS A 28 -8.75 -17.36 -3.72
N SER A 29 -8.82 -18.31 -2.78
CA SER A 29 -8.84 -18.02 -1.34
C SER A 29 -7.52 -17.39 -0.86
N LEU A 30 -6.37 -17.90 -1.31
CA LEU A 30 -5.06 -17.34 -0.99
C LEU A 30 -4.89 -15.91 -1.55
N SER A 31 -5.35 -15.67 -2.78
CA SER A 31 -5.33 -14.34 -3.38
C SER A 31 -6.21 -13.35 -2.61
N ALA A 32 -7.41 -13.77 -2.18
CA ALA A 32 -8.31 -12.95 -1.38
C ALA A 32 -7.76 -12.62 0.01
N TYR A 33 -7.02 -13.54 0.62
CA TYR A 33 -6.44 -13.33 1.95
C TYR A 33 -5.37 -12.22 1.95
N GLN A 34 -4.51 -12.19 0.95
CA GLN A 34 -3.48 -11.14 0.80
C GLN A 34 -4.11 -9.76 0.60
N THR A 35 -5.20 -9.68 -0.14
CA THR A 35 -5.91 -8.41 -0.40
C THR A 35 -6.61 -7.88 0.87
N THR A 36 -7.08 -8.76 1.74
CA THR A 36 -7.82 -8.37 2.95
C THR A 36 -6.93 -7.72 4.01
N GLU A 37 -5.68 -8.16 4.16
CA GLU A 37 -4.71 -7.53 5.06
C GLU A 37 -4.33 -6.10 4.60
N GLN A 38 -4.14 -5.91 3.30
CA GLN A 38 -3.83 -4.59 2.72
C GLN A 38 -5.02 -3.63 2.79
N ALA A 39 -6.25 -4.15 2.71
CA ALA A 39 -7.47 -3.34 2.82
C ALA A 39 -7.65 -2.71 4.21
N LYS A 40 -7.08 -3.31 5.27
CA LYS A 40 -7.18 -2.80 6.65
C LYS A 40 -6.28 -1.59 6.93
N THR A 41 -5.28 -1.32 6.09
CA THR A 41 -4.37 -0.19 6.29
C THR A 41 -5.07 1.13 5.93
N PRO A 42 -5.07 2.13 6.81
CA PRO A 42 -5.66 3.44 6.54
C PRO A 42 -5.09 4.07 5.27
N ARG A 43 -5.96 4.73 4.49
CA ARG A 43 -5.58 5.36 3.22
C ARG A 43 -4.40 6.34 3.36
N LEU A 44 -4.35 7.07 4.47
CA LEU A 44 -3.27 8.01 4.77
C LEU A 44 -1.93 7.28 4.92
N ILE A 45 -1.90 6.14 5.63
CA ILE A 45 -0.67 5.35 5.79
C ILE A 45 -0.21 4.78 4.44
N LYS A 46 -1.15 4.33 3.59
CA LYS A 46 -0.82 3.91 2.22
C LYS A 46 -0.18 5.06 1.41
N ALA A 47 -0.71 6.27 1.53
CA ALA A 47 -0.16 7.43 0.86
C ALA A 47 1.23 7.82 1.40
N LEU A 48 1.43 7.72 2.72
CA LEU A 48 2.75 7.92 3.33
C LEU A 48 3.77 6.88 2.84
N ASN A 49 3.36 5.61 2.72
CA ASN A 49 4.21 4.56 2.16
C ASN A 49 4.66 4.89 0.73
N VAL A 50 3.72 5.33 -0.12
CA VAL A 50 4.01 5.74 -1.50
C VAL A 50 4.98 6.93 -1.51
N LEU A 51 4.73 7.96 -0.70
CA LEU A 51 5.59 9.14 -0.64
C LEU A 51 6.98 8.79 -0.11
N TYR A 52 7.08 7.88 0.85
CA TYR A 52 8.36 7.39 1.36
C TYR A 52 9.18 6.68 0.29
N LEU A 53 8.57 5.79 -0.50
CA LEU A 53 9.23 5.12 -1.63
C LEU A 53 9.72 6.11 -2.67
N LEU A 54 8.89 7.10 -3.02
CA LEU A 54 9.25 8.13 -3.97
C LEU A 54 10.38 9.03 -3.44
N TRP A 55 10.40 9.32 -2.14
CA TRP A 55 11.45 10.09 -1.50
C TRP A 55 12.80 9.36 -1.47
N LEU A 56 12.81 8.04 -1.16
CA LEU A 56 14.00 7.22 -1.27
C LEU A 56 14.55 7.20 -2.70
N ALA A 57 13.69 6.97 -3.68
CA ALA A 57 14.08 6.95 -5.08
C ALA A 57 14.58 8.32 -5.55
N GLN A 58 14.03 9.41 -5.03
CA GLN A 58 14.49 10.77 -5.32
C GLN A 58 15.91 11.00 -4.77
N LYS A 59 16.25 10.49 -3.58
CA LYS A 59 17.63 10.52 -3.05
C LYS A 59 18.62 9.81 -3.99
N GLU A 60 18.16 8.75 -4.66
CA GLU A 60 18.94 7.98 -5.64
C GLU A 60 18.91 8.58 -7.06
N GLY A 61 18.14 9.65 -7.27
CA GLY A 61 18.01 10.30 -8.58
C GLY A 61 17.20 9.48 -9.60
N ARG A 62 16.36 8.55 -9.18
CA ARG A 62 15.54 7.69 -10.04
C ARG A 62 14.05 7.92 -9.86
N GLY A 63 13.28 7.53 -10.88
CA GLY A 63 11.82 7.44 -10.77
C GLY A 63 11.38 6.05 -10.32
N VAL A 64 10.18 5.96 -9.75
CA VAL A 64 9.56 4.72 -9.28
C VAL A 64 8.51 4.26 -10.28
N SER A 65 8.52 2.97 -10.63
CA SER A 65 7.51 2.38 -11.51
C SER A 65 6.25 2.01 -10.73
N GLU A 66 5.11 1.91 -11.43
CA GLU A 66 3.85 1.46 -10.83
C GLU A 66 3.97 0.05 -10.23
N LEU A 67 4.70 -0.85 -10.90
CA LEU A 67 4.93 -2.20 -10.40
C LEU A 67 5.73 -2.21 -9.09
N GLU A 68 6.72 -1.34 -8.96
CA GLU A 68 7.53 -1.21 -7.75
C GLU A 68 6.69 -0.70 -6.56
N ILE A 69 5.73 0.19 -6.80
CA ILE A 69 4.81 0.69 -5.77
C ILE A 69 3.83 -0.40 -5.30
N ILE A 70 3.34 -1.22 -6.22
CA ILE A 70 2.37 -2.28 -5.92
C ILE A 70 3.07 -3.49 -5.27
N ASP A 71 4.20 -3.93 -5.83
CA ASP A 71 4.87 -5.17 -5.39
C ASP A 71 5.89 -4.95 -4.27
N ALA A 72 6.15 -3.81 -3.79
CA ALA A 72 7.08 -3.39 -2.71
C ALA A 72 7.77 -4.51 -1.87
N ARG A 73 8.05 -5.69 -2.45
CA ARG A 73 8.69 -6.84 -1.79
C ARG A 73 10.14 -6.58 -1.43
N THR A 74 10.76 -5.65 -2.14
CA THR A 74 12.18 -5.26 -1.98
C THR A 74 12.35 -3.97 -1.18
N THR A 75 11.28 -3.38 -0.69
CA THR A 75 11.28 -2.10 0.01
C THR A 75 10.93 -2.29 1.49
N PRO A 76 11.39 -1.43 2.40
CA PRO A 76 11.06 -1.51 3.82
C PRO A 76 9.57 -1.29 4.12
N VAL A 77 8.78 -0.88 3.12
CA VAL A 77 7.36 -0.53 3.27
C VAL A 77 6.50 -1.53 2.52
N ARG A 78 5.37 -1.90 3.09
CA ARG A 78 4.39 -2.76 2.40
C ARG A 78 3.84 -2.06 1.15
N GLY A 79 3.73 -2.79 0.05
CA GLY A 79 3.10 -2.34 -1.18
C GLY A 79 1.65 -1.90 -0.97
N VAL A 80 1.16 -1.15 -1.92
CA VAL A 80 -0.21 -0.62 -1.93
C VAL A 80 -1.01 -1.39 -2.96
N ASP A 81 -2.24 -1.79 -2.62
CA ASP A 81 -3.15 -2.43 -3.57
C ASP A 81 -3.45 -1.51 -4.77
N SER A 82 -3.69 -2.11 -5.94
CA SER A 82 -3.85 -1.38 -7.21
C SER A 82 -4.96 -0.33 -7.18
N ASP A 83 -6.06 -0.58 -6.46
CA ASP A 83 -7.19 0.35 -6.41
C ASP A 83 -6.87 1.55 -5.50
N SER A 84 -6.28 1.31 -4.34
CA SER A 84 -5.77 2.37 -3.46
C SER A 84 -4.69 3.20 -4.16
N TRP A 85 -3.77 2.53 -4.89
CA TRP A 85 -2.75 3.22 -5.66
C TRP A 85 -3.35 4.18 -6.68
N ARG A 86 -4.31 3.72 -7.51
CA ARG A 86 -4.96 4.59 -8.50
C ARG A 86 -5.58 5.82 -7.85
N SER A 87 -6.34 5.63 -6.78
CA SER A 87 -7.00 6.72 -6.07
C SER A 87 -6.01 7.70 -5.44
N ILE A 88 -4.92 7.21 -4.82
CA ILE A 88 -3.87 8.05 -4.22
C ILE A 88 -3.09 8.79 -5.32
N ARG A 89 -2.70 8.09 -6.38
CA ARG A 89 -1.99 8.65 -7.53
C ARG A 89 -2.75 9.83 -8.13
N ASP A 90 -4.04 9.64 -8.43
CA ASP A 90 -4.86 10.66 -9.06
C ASP A 90 -4.97 11.88 -8.14
N THR A 91 -5.20 11.68 -6.84
CA THR A 91 -5.21 12.77 -5.85
C THR A 91 -3.86 13.52 -5.77
N LEU A 92 -2.73 12.81 -5.81
CA LEU A 92 -1.40 13.42 -5.74
C LEU A 92 -1.02 14.14 -7.05
N ILE A 93 -1.46 13.63 -8.20
CA ILE A 93 -1.25 14.29 -9.51
C ILE A 93 -2.06 15.58 -9.58
N ASP A 94 -3.34 15.55 -9.20
CA ASP A 94 -4.22 16.72 -9.20
C ASP A 94 -3.69 17.82 -8.27
N ALA A 95 -3.12 17.44 -7.13
CA ALA A 95 -2.45 18.35 -6.21
C ALA A 95 -1.04 18.80 -6.67
N GLN A 96 -0.55 18.29 -7.79
CA GLN A 96 0.78 18.55 -8.32
C GLN A 96 1.94 18.13 -7.40
N TRP A 97 1.73 17.10 -6.58
CA TRP A 97 2.78 16.51 -5.76
C TRP A 97 3.54 15.41 -6.49
N LEU A 98 2.87 14.78 -7.46
CA LEU A 98 3.38 13.66 -8.25
C LEU A 98 3.38 14.02 -9.73
N LYS A 99 4.46 13.69 -10.44
CA LYS A 99 4.57 13.85 -11.88
C LYS A 99 4.89 12.52 -12.53
N ARG A 100 4.17 12.21 -13.61
CA ARG A 100 4.45 11.04 -14.44
C ARG A 100 5.47 11.40 -15.51
N LEU A 101 6.47 10.55 -15.68
CA LEU A 101 7.48 10.63 -16.75
C LEU A 101 7.04 9.85 -17.99
N ASP A 102 7.66 10.14 -19.13
CA ASP A 102 7.36 9.51 -20.44
C ASP A 102 7.49 7.98 -20.43
N ARG A 103 8.30 7.42 -19.53
CA ARG A 103 8.51 5.96 -19.39
C ARG A 103 7.54 5.30 -18.40
N GLY A 104 6.51 6.01 -17.93
CA GLY A 104 5.55 5.48 -16.96
C GLY A 104 6.03 5.46 -15.52
N ASN A 105 7.21 6.01 -15.24
CA ASN A 105 7.71 6.20 -13.88
C ASN A 105 7.11 7.46 -13.25
N TYR A 106 7.12 7.49 -11.94
CA TYR A 106 6.64 8.61 -11.14
C TYR A 106 7.78 9.27 -10.38
N LEU A 107 7.72 10.59 -10.25
CA LEU A 107 8.65 11.40 -9.45
C LEU A 107 7.86 12.37 -8.58
N LEU A 108 8.45 12.72 -7.43
CA LEU A 108 7.96 13.82 -6.62
C LEU A 108 8.22 15.14 -7.35
N SER A 109 7.15 15.94 -7.49
CA SER A 109 7.21 17.28 -8.08
C SER A 109 7.44 18.37 -7.03
N ARG A 110 7.20 18.04 -5.75
CA ARG A 110 7.42 18.93 -4.61
C ARG A 110 8.51 18.39 -3.70
N ASP A 111 9.22 19.30 -3.06
CA ASP A 111 10.13 18.98 -1.98
C ASP A 111 9.33 18.69 -0.71
N LEU A 112 9.48 17.48 -0.17
CA LEU A 112 8.79 17.04 1.05
C LEU A 112 9.23 17.80 2.31
N HIS A 113 10.33 18.57 2.26
CA HIS A 113 10.70 19.48 3.33
C HIS A 113 9.69 20.61 3.53
N HIS A 114 8.98 20.99 2.48
CA HIS A 114 7.96 22.05 2.49
C HIS A 114 6.52 21.51 2.56
N VAL A 115 6.34 20.20 2.71
CA VAL A 115 5.04 19.54 2.78
C VAL A 115 4.82 19.01 4.18
N SER A 116 3.79 19.49 4.86
CA SER A 116 3.42 19.02 6.20
C SER A 116 2.51 17.80 6.15
N LEU A 117 2.54 16.99 7.20
CA LEU A 117 1.61 15.87 7.39
C LEU A 117 0.16 16.34 7.42
N ALA A 118 -0.11 17.55 7.94
CA ALA A 118 -1.44 18.16 7.92
C ALA A 118 -1.94 18.34 6.50
N SER A 119 -1.10 18.89 5.59
CA SER A 119 -1.45 19.10 4.19
C SER A 119 -1.78 17.78 3.47
N LEU A 120 -1.05 16.70 3.78
CA LEU A 120 -1.34 15.38 3.24
C LEU A 120 -2.65 14.81 3.78
N ALA A 121 -2.90 14.96 5.09
CA ALA A 121 -4.12 14.49 5.73
C ALA A 121 -5.37 15.20 5.17
N ASP A 122 -5.28 16.51 4.94
CA ASP A 122 -6.34 17.30 4.33
C ASP A 122 -6.59 16.90 2.86
N LEU A 123 -5.51 16.66 2.11
CA LEU A 123 -5.58 16.27 0.71
C LEU A 123 -6.26 14.90 0.55
N ILE A 124 -5.94 13.94 1.41
CA ILE A 124 -6.46 12.57 1.30
C ILE A 124 -7.84 12.43 1.94
N ARG A 125 -8.31 13.45 2.68
CA ARG A 125 -9.59 13.43 3.42
C ARG A 125 -9.81 12.13 4.16
N SER A 126 -8.84 11.78 4.97
CA SER A 126 -8.89 10.55 5.76
C SER A 126 -9.87 10.73 6.92
N GLU A 127 -11.12 10.33 6.70
CA GLU A 127 -12.16 10.35 7.74
C GLU A 127 -12.12 9.14 8.67
N SER A 128 -11.11 8.30 8.67
CA SER A 128 -11.28 7.08 9.45
C SER A 128 -10.02 6.36 9.86
N ASP A 129 -10.14 5.83 11.03
CA ASP A 129 -9.46 4.68 11.60
C ASP A 129 -7.93 4.66 11.48
N PHE A 130 -7.30 5.42 12.34
CA PHE A 130 -5.89 5.25 12.68
C PHE A 130 -5.76 4.07 13.66
N GLY A 131 -5.87 2.85 13.14
CA GLY A 131 -5.60 1.64 13.92
C GLY A 131 -4.12 1.29 13.93
N PRO A 132 -3.59 0.65 14.99
CA PRO A 132 -2.22 0.16 15.03
C PRO A 132 -2.01 -0.91 13.96
N THR A 133 -0.96 -0.75 13.15
CA THR A 133 -0.52 -1.75 12.17
C THR A 133 0.52 -2.65 12.82
N ALA A 134 0.38 -3.97 12.75
CA ALA A 134 1.19 -4.95 13.49
C ALA A 134 2.71 -4.91 13.17
N ASP A 135 3.12 -4.35 12.03
CA ASP A 135 4.52 -4.24 11.59
C ASP A 135 4.82 -2.79 11.14
N ALA A 136 4.47 -1.81 11.98
CA ALA A 136 4.69 -0.42 11.65
C ALA A 136 6.18 -0.04 11.77
N LEU A 137 6.72 0.68 10.78
CA LEU A 137 8.03 1.31 10.88
C LEU A 137 7.99 2.45 11.91
N PRO A 138 9.13 2.82 12.54
CA PRO A 138 9.17 3.85 13.59
C PRO A 138 8.52 5.18 13.18
N TRP A 139 8.69 5.61 11.93
CA TRP A 139 8.05 6.81 11.41
C TRP A 139 6.53 6.66 11.21
N GLN A 140 6.03 5.45 10.92
CA GLN A 140 4.59 5.16 10.81
C GLN A 140 3.91 5.24 12.16
N GLU A 141 4.54 4.70 13.22
CA GLU A 141 4.05 4.84 14.60
C GLU A 141 4.03 6.30 15.03
N ALA A 142 5.07 7.06 14.71
CA ALA A 142 5.11 8.49 14.97
C ALA A 142 3.99 9.24 14.25
N ALA A 143 3.72 8.91 12.98
CA ALA A 143 2.62 9.48 12.20
C ALA A 143 1.26 9.15 12.81
N ILE A 144 1.01 7.88 13.18
CA ILE A 144 -0.25 7.43 13.81
C ILE A 144 -0.46 8.17 15.14
N ASN A 145 0.56 8.27 15.98
CA ASN A 145 0.48 8.96 17.25
C ASN A 145 0.17 10.46 17.09
N LEU A 146 0.78 11.12 16.12
CA LEU A 146 0.49 12.52 15.80
C LEU A 146 -0.94 12.73 15.29
N LEU A 147 -1.46 11.80 14.49
CA LEU A 147 -2.79 11.88 13.89
C LEU A 147 -3.91 11.48 14.87
N SER A 148 -3.63 10.62 15.85
CA SER A 148 -4.57 10.22 16.89
C SER A 148 -4.67 11.22 18.04
N ALA A 149 -3.68 12.10 18.20
CA ALA A 149 -3.72 13.16 19.18
C ALA A 149 -4.83 14.18 18.83
N ASP A 150 -5.59 14.54 19.84
CA ASP A 150 -6.85 15.27 19.86
C ASP A 150 -7.06 16.34 18.77
N ARG A 151 -8.25 16.34 18.16
CA ARG A 151 -8.67 17.17 17.02
C ARG A 151 -8.46 18.68 17.22
N THR A 152 -8.48 19.16 18.45
CA THR A 152 -8.32 20.58 18.80
C THR A 152 -6.88 21.10 18.70
N GLN A 153 -5.88 20.22 18.71
CA GLN A 153 -4.45 20.58 18.59
C GLN A 153 -3.83 20.20 17.23
N ARG A 154 -4.65 19.75 16.28
CA ARG A 154 -4.18 19.25 14.97
C ARG A 154 -3.34 20.26 14.19
N ALA A 155 -3.75 21.50 14.14
CA ALA A 155 -3.09 22.51 13.31
C ALA A 155 -1.64 22.76 13.76
N THR A 156 -1.36 22.72 15.05
CA THR A 156 -0.03 23.05 15.59
C THR A 156 0.90 21.84 15.69
N ARG A 157 0.35 20.62 15.85
CA ARG A 157 1.15 19.39 16.01
C ARG A 157 1.46 18.66 14.72
N LEU A 158 0.66 18.84 13.68
CA LEU A 158 0.85 18.22 12.37
C LEU A 158 1.69 19.07 11.42
N ASP A 159 2.22 20.20 11.88
CA ASP A 159 3.14 21.06 11.11
C ASP A 159 4.58 20.50 11.09
N VAL A 160 4.68 19.19 10.97
CA VAL A 160 5.93 18.47 10.77
C VAL A 160 6.10 18.18 9.30
N SER A 161 7.26 18.52 8.73
CA SER A 161 7.54 18.22 7.33
C SER A 161 7.66 16.71 7.11
N LEU A 162 7.19 16.21 5.98
CA LEU A 162 7.28 14.80 5.64
C LEU A 162 8.72 14.31 5.53
N ALA A 163 9.63 15.17 5.07
CA ALA A 163 11.05 14.83 4.99
C ALA A 163 11.68 14.62 6.36
N THR A 164 11.32 15.43 7.37
CA THR A 164 11.77 15.25 8.75
C THR A 164 11.23 13.96 9.36
N LEU A 165 9.97 13.63 9.06
CA LEU A 165 9.36 12.38 9.52
C LEU A 165 10.10 11.16 8.97
N PHE A 166 10.47 11.18 7.68
CA PHE A 166 11.13 10.06 7.00
C PHE A 166 12.62 9.93 7.38
N SER A 167 13.30 11.05 7.65
CA SER A 167 14.72 11.03 8.07
C SER A 167 14.92 10.58 9.54
N GLY A 168 13.89 10.59 10.36
CA GLY A 168 13.94 10.03 11.71
C GLY A 168 14.17 8.52 11.77
N ASP A 169 13.94 7.79 10.66
CA ASP A 169 14.16 6.35 10.53
C ASP A 169 15.63 6.00 10.21
N ASP A 170 16.39 6.93 9.63
CA ASP A 170 17.82 6.71 9.27
C ASP A 170 18.77 6.77 10.50
N SER A 171 18.24 6.96 11.73
CA SER A 171 19.06 7.25 12.94
C SER A 171 19.09 6.10 13.95
N ASN A 172 18.60 4.89 13.62
CA ASN A 172 18.58 3.75 14.54
C ASN A 172 19.32 2.51 14.01
#